data_433f496ae5e5f9c12448c0312ba941a8
#
_entry.id   433f496ae5e5f9c12448c0312ba941a8
#
_cell.length_a   1.000
_cell.length_b   1.000
_cell.length_c   1.000
_cell.angle_alpha   90.00
_cell.angle_beta   90.00
_cell.angle_gamma   90.00
#
_symmetry.space_group_name_H-M   'P 1'
#
loop_
_entity.id
_entity.type
_entity.pdbx_description
1 polymer ?
#
loop_
_entity_poly.entity_id
_entity_poly.type
_entity_poly.pdbx_seq_one_letter_code
_entity_poly.pdbx_strand_id
1 'polypeptide(L)'
;MAYEFIKFEVKDHVAYITLNNPQKKNPVPNPAKKELIRLFDICDFDDDIRLVVIRGAGGCFSAGGDLNAMRDRLERGERGTRYNCRLGSEMNLRLRNVKKPVIACIEGAIAGAGMSLALSCDFQIAAADTKCTLAFVNIGYVPDSGATWLVTKAVGQVRATELFMSGKRFSGQQAADWGLFTEAVPPEQLEERLAKYIDK
;
A
#
# COMPACT_ATOMS: atom_id res chain seq x y z
N MET A 1 19.52 11.80 1.25
CA MET A 1 19.87 10.37 1.31
C MET A 1 19.31 9.69 0.08
N ALA A 2 20.04 8.80 -0.57
CA ALA A 2 19.48 8.02 -1.67
C ALA A 2 18.76 6.79 -1.09
N TYR A 3 17.51 6.58 -1.47
CA TYR A 3 16.74 5.39 -1.17
C TYR A 3 16.86 4.42 -2.35
N GLU A 4 16.88 3.12 -2.08
CA GLU A 4 17.03 2.09 -3.13
C GLU A 4 15.66 1.72 -3.73
N PHE A 5 14.63 1.63 -2.88
CA PHE A 5 13.29 1.15 -3.25
C PHE A 5 12.26 2.25 -3.41
N ILE A 6 12.59 3.47 -2.97
CA ILE A 6 11.63 4.58 -2.88
C ILE A 6 12.22 5.81 -3.57
N LYS A 7 11.40 6.53 -4.33
CA LYS A 7 11.67 7.92 -4.68
C LYS A 7 10.92 8.79 -3.69
N PHE A 8 11.61 9.77 -3.11
CA PHE A 8 11.05 10.72 -2.17
C PHE A 8 11.30 12.13 -2.66
N GLU A 9 10.23 12.90 -2.77
CA GLU A 9 10.25 14.28 -3.22
C GLU A 9 9.28 15.10 -2.37
N VAL A 10 9.65 16.31 -2.00
CA VAL A 10 8.75 17.29 -1.38
C VAL A 10 8.58 18.45 -2.33
N LYS A 11 7.34 18.74 -2.69
CA LYS A 11 6.98 19.84 -3.60
C LYS A 11 5.70 20.51 -3.09
N ASP A 12 5.71 21.83 -2.98
CA ASP A 12 4.55 22.64 -2.56
C ASP A 12 3.90 22.11 -1.28
N HIS A 13 4.73 21.78 -0.27
CA HIS A 13 4.35 21.20 1.04
C HIS A 13 3.76 19.78 0.97
N VAL A 14 3.83 19.10 -0.16
CA VAL A 14 3.38 17.74 -0.36
C VAL A 14 4.59 16.79 -0.45
N ALA A 15 4.63 15.78 0.41
CA ALA A 15 5.61 14.71 0.32
C ALA A 15 5.11 13.60 -0.61
N TYR A 16 5.80 13.36 -1.70
CA TYR A 16 5.53 12.27 -2.63
C TYR A 16 6.45 11.09 -2.32
N ILE A 17 5.86 9.98 -1.89
CA ILE A 17 6.54 8.70 -1.64
C ILE A 17 6.16 7.74 -2.77
N THR A 18 7.09 7.51 -3.69
CA THR A 18 6.85 6.64 -4.84
C THR A 18 7.59 5.33 -4.67
N LEU A 19 6.86 4.20 -4.56
CA LEU A 19 7.45 2.86 -4.63
C LEU A 19 8.11 2.68 -5.99
N ASN A 20 9.42 2.38 -6.04
CA ASN A 20 10.22 2.50 -7.25
C ASN A 20 10.96 1.22 -7.62
N ASN A 21 10.21 0.17 -7.88
CA ASN A 21 10.70 -1.06 -8.53
C ASN A 21 9.67 -1.56 -9.55
N PRO A 22 9.38 -0.77 -10.62
CA PRO A 22 8.30 -1.09 -11.57
C PRO A 22 8.51 -2.41 -12.30
N GLN A 23 9.75 -2.85 -12.53
CA GLN A 23 10.09 -4.12 -13.17
C GLN A 23 9.51 -5.33 -12.40
N LYS A 24 9.39 -5.20 -11.08
CA LYS A 24 8.79 -6.22 -10.20
C LYS A 24 7.41 -5.82 -9.68
N LYS A 25 6.77 -4.79 -10.26
CA LYS A 25 5.49 -4.24 -9.81
C LYS A 25 5.53 -3.72 -8.36
N ASN A 26 6.60 -3.03 -8.01
CA ASN A 26 6.78 -2.32 -6.75
C ASN A 26 6.53 -3.19 -5.50
N PRO A 27 7.22 -4.33 -5.32
CA PRO A 27 7.09 -5.10 -4.09
C PRO A 27 7.64 -4.30 -2.91
N VAL A 28 7.18 -4.65 -1.70
CA VAL A 28 7.61 -4.02 -0.44
C VAL A 28 8.43 -5.02 0.40
N PRO A 29 9.69 -5.35 0.00
CA PRO A 29 10.58 -6.20 0.78
C PRO A 29 11.02 -5.49 2.07
N ASN A 30 11.67 -6.23 2.98
CA ASN A 30 12.10 -5.66 4.26
C ASN A 30 12.97 -4.40 4.18
N PRO A 31 13.92 -4.25 3.23
CA PRO A 31 14.61 -2.98 3.05
C PRO A 31 13.67 -1.82 2.73
N ALA A 32 12.73 -2.01 1.80
CA ALA A 32 11.72 -0.99 1.46
C ALA A 32 10.85 -0.60 2.66
N LYS A 33 10.43 -1.58 3.50
CA LYS A 33 9.68 -1.30 4.73
C LYS A 33 10.47 -0.40 5.69
N LYS A 34 11.79 -0.62 5.82
CA LYS A 34 12.66 0.21 6.66
C LYS A 34 12.81 1.63 6.10
N GLU A 35 12.92 1.76 4.78
CA GLU A 35 12.93 3.07 4.13
C GLU A 35 11.63 3.82 4.38
N LEU A 36 10.48 3.15 4.20
CA LEU A 36 9.15 3.73 4.45
C LEU A 36 8.97 4.18 5.90
N ILE A 37 9.37 3.35 6.89
CA ILE A 37 9.30 3.74 8.32
C ILE A 37 10.05 5.05 8.56
N ARG A 38 11.28 5.18 8.03
CA ARG A 38 12.07 6.41 8.16
C ARG A 38 11.42 7.60 7.47
N LEU A 39 10.84 7.39 6.30
CA LEU A 39 10.14 8.43 5.55
C LEU A 39 8.88 8.90 6.27
N PHE A 40 8.13 7.99 6.90
CA PHE A 40 6.96 8.36 7.69
C PHE A 40 7.35 9.21 8.91
N ASP A 41 8.47 8.89 9.57
CA ASP A 41 9.00 9.75 10.65
C ASP A 41 9.39 11.14 10.11
N ILE A 42 10.07 11.23 8.96
CA ILE A 42 10.38 12.52 8.31
C ILE A 42 9.10 13.28 8.01
N CYS A 43 8.11 12.65 7.39
CA CYS A 43 6.85 13.30 7.06
C CYS A 43 6.08 13.77 8.31
N ASP A 44 6.18 13.06 9.43
CA ASP A 44 5.50 13.45 10.67
C ASP A 44 6.16 14.66 11.34
N PHE A 45 7.49 14.73 11.35
CA PHE A 45 8.24 15.73 12.10
C PHE A 45 8.67 16.97 11.29
N ASP A 46 8.63 16.92 9.97
CA ASP A 46 8.99 18.06 9.10
C ASP A 46 7.79 19.01 8.96
N ASP A 47 7.87 20.18 9.56
CA ASP A 47 6.79 21.18 9.56
C ASP A 47 6.50 21.77 8.16
N ASP A 48 7.44 21.67 7.22
CA ASP A 48 7.22 22.09 5.84
C ASP A 48 6.33 21.12 5.05
N ILE A 49 6.16 19.89 5.52
CA ILE A 49 5.27 18.90 4.92
C ILE A 49 3.88 19.02 5.56
N ARG A 50 2.85 19.19 4.74
CA ARG A 50 1.45 19.29 5.19
C ARG A 50 0.58 18.12 4.75
N LEU A 51 1.00 17.39 3.72
CA LEU A 51 0.28 16.27 3.14
C LEU A 51 1.27 15.24 2.60
N VAL A 52 0.90 13.96 2.63
CA VAL A 52 1.70 12.86 2.08
C VAL A 52 0.91 12.14 0.99
N VAL A 53 1.53 11.89 -0.15
CA VAL A 53 0.99 11.07 -1.23
C VAL A 53 1.86 9.83 -1.40
N ILE A 54 1.25 8.65 -1.35
CA ILE A 54 1.92 7.37 -1.62
C ILE A 54 1.42 6.83 -2.95
N ARG A 55 2.35 6.49 -3.87
CA ARG A 55 2.03 5.94 -5.18
C ARG A 55 3.08 4.92 -5.63
N GLY A 56 2.84 4.24 -6.74
CA GLY A 56 3.79 3.33 -7.35
C GLY A 56 4.32 3.85 -8.70
N ALA A 57 5.57 3.58 -9.01
CA ALA A 57 6.14 3.89 -10.32
C ALA A 57 5.67 2.89 -11.39
N GLY A 58 5.63 3.34 -12.65
CA GLY A 58 5.40 2.48 -13.81
C GLY A 58 3.98 1.93 -13.92
N GLY A 59 2.98 2.71 -13.51
CA GLY A 59 1.56 2.36 -13.68
C GLY A 59 1.10 1.17 -12.82
N CYS A 60 1.71 0.95 -11.66
CA CYS A 60 1.32 -0.11 -10.73
C CYS A 60 1.58 0.33 -9.30
N PHE A 61 0.60 0.24 -8.43
CA PHE A 61 0.80 0.63 -7.03
C PHE A 61 1.78 -0.32 -6.32
N SER A 62 1.42 -1.57 -6.10
CA SER A 62 2.30 -2.55 -5.45
C SER A 62 1.77 -3.98 -5.56
N ALA A 63 2.64 -4.91 -5.94
CA ALA A 63 2.35 -6.35 -5.88
C ALA A 63 2.39 -6.95 -4.46
N GLY A 64 2.73 -6.15 -3.43
CA GLY A 64 2.82 -6.60 -2.05
C GLY A 64 4.17 -7.19 -1.68
N GLY A 65 4.21 -8.40 -1.15
CA GLY A 65 5.47 -9.08 -0.78
C GLY A 65 6.31 -9.48 -2.01
N ASP A 66 7.64 -9.50 -1.85
CA ASP A 66 8.53 -10.07 -2.88
C ASP A 66 8.52 -11.61 -2.79
N LEU A 67 7.73 -12.23 -3.67
CA LEU A 67 7.57 -13.69 -3.70
C LEU A 67 8.86 -14.43 -4.03
N ASN A 68 9.74 -13.84 -4.86
CA ASN A 68 11.04 -14.44 -5.17
C ASN A 68 11.93 -14.45 -3.94
N ALA A 69 12.03 -13.34 -3.23
CA ALA A 69 12.76 -13.27 -1.97
C ALA A 69 12.16 -14.19 -0.88
N MET A 70 10.85 -14.43 -0.89
CA MET A 70 10.21 -15.39 0.01
C MET A 70 10.58 -16.84 -0.34
N ARG A 71 10.54 -17.21 -1.63
CA ARG A 71 10.95 -18.52 -2.12
C ARG A 71 12.43 -18.80 -1.80
N ASP A 72 13.32 -17.87 -2.14
CA ASP A 72 14.77 -18.01 -1.90
C ASP A 72 15.09 -18.24 -0.41
N ARG A 73 14.35 -17.58 0.49
CA ARG A 73 14.47 -17.83 1.94
C ARG A 73 14.00 -19.21 2.35
N LEU A 74 12.89 -19.69 1.81
CA LEU A 74 12.39 -21.03 2.08
C LEU A 74 13.38 -22.09 1.61
N GLU A 75 13.97 -21.94 0.43
CA GLU A 75 15.00 -22.83 -0.12
C GLU A 75 16.25 -22.87 0.75
N ARG A 76 16.62 -21.76 1.40
CA ARG A 76 17.71 -21.69 2.38
C ARG A 76 17.33 -22.18 3.78
N GLY A 77 16.09 -22.64 3.99
CA GLY A 77 15.61 -23.07 5.31
C GLY A 77 15.43 -21.94 6.33
N GLU A 78 15.43 -20.69 5.90
CA GLU A 78 15.30 -19.51 6.77
C GLU A 78 13.85 -19.33 7.25
N ARG A 79 13.65 -19.32 8.57
CA ARG A 79 12.35 -19.10 9.21
C ARG A 79 12.16 -17.63 9.61
N GLY A 80 12.25 -16.70 8.65
CA GLY A 80 12.17 -15.25 8.91
C GLY A 80 10.76 -14.66 9.04
N THR A 81 9.71 -15.48 9.02
CA THR A 81 8.31 -15.03 8.91
C THR A 81 7.90 -14.07 10.03
N ARG A 82 8.22 -14.40 11.29
CA ARG A 82 7.86 -13.56 12.44
C ARG A 82 8.43 -12.14 12.36
N TYR A 83 9.70 -12.02 11.98
CA TYR A 83 10.35 -10.72 11.80
C TYR A 83 9.72 -9.91 10.67
N ASN A 84 9.42 -10.57 9.54
CA ASN A 84 8.83 -9.91 8.37
C ASN A 84 7.42 -9.39 8.66
N CYS A 85 6.59 -10.18 9.36
CA CYS A 85 5.25 -9.76 9.78
C CYS A 85 5.31 -8.59 10.76
N ARG A 86 6.23 -8.67 11.76
CA ARG A 86 6.44 -7.58 12.72
C ARG A 86 6.82 -6.28 12.01
N LEU A 87 7.78 -6.33 11.09
CA LEU A 87 8.24 -5.15 10.36
C LEU A 87 7.13 -4.57 9.45
N GLY A 88 6.29 -5.42 8.83
CA GLY A 88 5.13 -4.97 8.07
C GLY A 88 4.09 -4.28 8.93
N SER A 89 3.82 -4.81 10.12
CA SER A 89 2.90 -4.20 11.08
C SER A 89 3.45 -2.88 11.63
N GLU A 90 4.75 -2.82 11.94
CA GLU A 90 5.42 -1.59 12.38
C GLU A 90 5.34 -0.49 11.32
N MET A 91 5.61 -0.82 10.06
CA MET A 91 5.51 0.12 8.94
C MET A 91 4.10 0.74 8.86
N ASN A 92 3.04 -0.07 8.91
CA ASN A 92 1.68 0.42 8.80
C ASN A 92 1.23 1.18 10.06
N LEU A 93 1.69 0.79 11.25
CA LEU A 93 1.44 1.55 12.47
C LEU A 93 2.12 2.93 12.44
N ARG A 94 3.36 3.00 11.92
CA ARG A 94 4.04 4.30 11.73
C ARG A 94 3.28 5.19 10.77
N LEU A 95 2.85 4.67 9.63
CA LEU A 95 2.05 5.42 8.68
C LEU A 95 0.76 5.97 9.31
N ARG A 96 0.04 5.14 10.04
CA ARG A 96 -1.21 5.55 10.72
C ARG A 96 -1.02 6.57 11.84
N ASN A 97 0.19 6.71 12.36
CA ASN A 97 0.53 7.69 13.40
C ASN A 97 1.04 9.02 12.83
N VAL A 98 1.26 9.13 11.52
CA VAL A 98 1.56 10.40 10.86
C VAL A 98 0.40 11.36 11.09
N LYS A 99 0.69 12.55 11.65
CA LYS A 99 -0.32 13.56 12.03
C LYS A 99 -0.74 14.48 10.87
N LYS A 100 -0.47 14.06 9.67
CA LYS A 100 -0.79 14.77 8.43
C LYS A 100 -1.65 13.89 7.55
N PRO A 101 -2.54 14.44 6.72
CA PRO A 101 -3.32 13.64 5.79
C PRO A 101 -2.42 12.82 4.89
N VAL A 102 -2.77 11.55 4.68
CA VAL A 102 -2.04 10.63 3.79
C VAL A 102 -3.00 10.09 2.73
N ILE A 103 -2.62 10.24 1.47
CA ILE A 103 -3.38 9.77 0.32
C ILE A 103 -2.63 8.62 -0.36
N ALA A 104 -3.29 7.50 -0.60
CA ALA A 104 -2.85 6.48 -1.53
C ALA A 104 -3.44 6.76 -2.91
N CYS A 105 -2.57 7.01 -3.90
CA CYS A 105 -2.94 7.13 -5.31
C CYS A 105 -2.68 5.77 -6.00
N ILE A 106 -3.75 5.08 -6.39
CA ILE A 106 -3.71 3.66 -6.71
C ILE A 106 -4.07 3.43 -8.17
N GLU A 107 -3.14 2.83 -8.93
CA GLU A 107 -3.36 2.45 -10.32
C GLU A 107 -2.80 1.04 -10.64
N GLY A 108 -3.25 0.47 -11.74
CA GLY A 108 -2.75 -0.78 -12.33
C GLY A 108 -3.01 -2.02 -11.48
N ALA A 109 -2.18 -2.29 -10.49
CA ALA A 109 -2.37 -3.44 -9.60
C ALA A 109 -2.00 -3.16 -8.14
N ILE A 110 -2.75 -3.77 -7.22
CA ILE A 110 -2.50 -3.72 -5.79
C ILE A 110 -2.80 -5.08 -5.15
N ALA A 111 -1.87 -5.60 -4.35
CA ALA A 111 -2.02 -6.92 -3.74
C ALA A 111 -1.39 -7.02 -2.33
N GLY A 112 -1.94 -7.89 -1.51
CA GLY A 112 -1.36 -8.32 -0.22
C GLY A 112 -0.89 -7.17 0.66
N ALA A 113 0.41 -7.12 1.01
CA ALA A 113 1.00 -6.06 1.83
C ALA A 113 0.86 -4.64 1.21
N GLY A 114 0.79 -4.53 -0.13
CA GLY A 114 0.50 -3.27 -0.81
C GLY A 114 -0.91 -2.77 -0.50
N MET A 115 -1.89 -3.67 -0.42
CA MET A 115 -3.25 -3.33 0.02
C MET A 115 -3.24 -2.83 1.47
N SER A 116 -2.52 -3.51 2.37
CA SER A 116 -2.40 -3.06 3.76
C SER A 116 -1.76 -1.67 3.87
N LEU A 117 -0.75 -1.38 3.06
CA LEU A 117 -0.12 -0.06 2.99
C LEU A 117 -1.12 1.01 2.55
N ALA A 118 -1.85 0.78 1.45
CA ALA A 118 -2.84 1.73 0.95
C ALA A 118 -3.99 1.96 1.95
N LEU A 119 -4.51 0.89 2.58
CA LEU A 119 -5.57 0.99 3.58
C LEU A 119 -5.10 1.61 4.92
N SER A 120 -3.80 1.76 5.11
CA SER A 120 -3.24 2.49 6.26
C SER A 120 -3.19 3.99 6.03
N CYS A 121 -3.38 4.47 4.79
CA CYS A 121 -3.59 5.88 4.47
C CYS A 121 -5.00 6.35 4.86
N ASP A 122 -5.20 7.67 4.94
CA ASP A 122 -6.51 8.25 5.27
C ASP A 122 -7.46 8.19 4.07
N PHE A 123 -6.93 8.40 2.86
CA PHE A 123 -7.71 8.37 1.62
C PHE A 123 -7.10 7.39 0.62
N GLN A 124 -7.94 6.64 -0.09
CA GLN A 124 -7.58 5.76 -1.19
C GLN A 124 -8.29 6.26 -2.45
N ILE A 125 -7.55 6.83 -3.38
CA ILE A 125 -8.04 7.27 -4.67
C ILE A 125 -7.52 6.30 -5.72
N ALA A 126 -8.41 5.60 -6.40
CA ALA A 126 -8.02 4.51 -7.29
C ALA A 126 -8.48 4.75 -8.73
N ALA A 127 -7.72 4.23 -9.70
CA ALA A 127 -8.24 3.99 -11.02
C ALA A 127 -9.28 2.86 -10.97
N ALA A 128 -10.42 3.05 -11.63
CA ALA A 128 -11.57 2.13 -11.58
C ALA A 128 -11.22 0.71 -12.07
N ASP A 129 -10.29 0.60 -13.01
CA ASP A 129 -9.80 -0.66 -13.60
C ASP A 129 -8.65 -1.32 -12.82
N THR A 130 -8.20 -0.72 -11.69
CA THR A 130 -7.14 -1.27 -10.85
C THR A 130 -7.44 -2.73 -10.49
N LYS A 131 -6.46 -3.60 -10.65
CA LYS A 131 -6.55 -5.03 -10.33
C LYS A 131 -6.19 -5.26 -8.88
N CYS A 132 -7.19 -5.53 -8.05
CA CYS A 132 -7.08 -5.71 -6.61
C CYS A 132 -7.15 -7.17 -6.20
N THR A 133 -6.37 -7.58 -5.19
CA THR A 133 -6.51 -8.91 -4.59
C THR A 133 -5.92 -8.96 -3.17
N LEU A 134 -6.54 -9.77 -2.31
CA LEU A 134 -6.01 -10.16 -0.99
C LEU A 134 -5.45 -11.60 -1.07
N ALA A 135 -4.46 -11.80 -1.96
CA ALA A 135 -3.99 -13.10 -2.42
C ALA A 135 -3.18 -13.92 -1.41
N PHE A 136 -3.28 -13.67 -0.12
CA PHE A 136 -2.54 -14.40 0.92
C PHE A 136 -2.82 -15.90 0.87
N VAL A 137 -4.09 -16.31 0.77
CA VAL A 137 -4.49 -17.71 0.71
C VAL A 137 -3.91 -18.43 -0.52
N ASN A 138 -3.72 -17.73 -1.64
CA ASN A 138 -3.19 -18.30 -2.89
C ASN A 138 -1.73 -18.77 -2.77
N ILE A 139 -1.02 -18.31 -1.75
CA ILE A 139 0.36 -18.71 -1.45
C ILE A 139 0.47 -19.40 -0.08
N GLY A 140 -0.66 -19.87 0.47
CA GLY A 140 -0.69 -20.54 1.78
C GLY A 140 -0.28 -19.64 2.95
N TYR A 141 -0.51 -18.32 2.83
CA TYR A 141 -0.10 -17.35 3.83
C TYR A 141 -1.31 -16.80 4.59
N VAL A 142 -1.11 -16.49 5.87
CA VAL A 142 -2.11 -15.78 6.68
C VAL A 142 -2.00 -14.28 6.38
N PRO A 143 -3.13 -13.56 6.27
CA PRO A 143 -3.08 -12.11 6.10
C PRO A 143 -2.30 -11.42 7.22
N ASP A 144 -1.26 -10.65 6.84
CA ASP A 144 -0.36 -9.94 7.73
C ASP A 144 -0.44 -8.42 7.58
N SER A 145 0.52 -7.70 8.16
CA SER A 145 0.65 -6.24 8.01
C SER A 145 -0.62 -5.45 8.36
N GLY A 146 -1.44 -5.98 9.29
CA GLY A 146 -2.69 -5.36 9.70
C GLY A 146 -3.87 -5.56 8.74
N ALA A 147 -3.72 -6.36 7.67
CA ALA A 147 -4.75 -6.56 6.66
C ALA A 147 -6.09 -7.01 7.26
N THR A 148 -6.06 -7.98 8.19
CA THR A 148 -7.28 -8.51 8.83
C THR A 148 -8.09 -7.41 9.51
N TRP A 149 -7.44 -6.51 10.23
CA TRP A 149 -8.12 -5.41 10.91
C TRP A 149 -8.59 -4.33 9.93
N LEU A 150 -7.71 -3.90 9.01
CA LEU A 150 -7.99 -2.81 8.05
C LEU A 150 -9.15 -3.16 7.14
N VAL A 151 -9.13 -4.33 6.52
CA VAL A 151 -10.18 -4.76 5.59
C VAL A 151 -11.50 -5.01 6.33
N THR A 152 -11.46 -5.72 7.48
CA THR A 152 -12.69 -6.00 8.24
C THR A 152 -13.35 -4.73 8.74
N LYS A 153 -12.56 -3.74 9.17
CA LYS A 153 -13.08 -2.43 9.58
C LYS A 153 -13.75 -1.68 8.42
N ALA A 154 -13.20 -1.78 7.21
CA ALA A 154 -13.71 -1.08 6.04
C ALA A 154 -14.98 -1.71 5.48
N VAL A 155 -14.99 -3.04 5.25
CA VAL A 155 -16.08 -3.71 4.50
C VAL A 155 -16.94 -4.65 5.34
N GLY A 156 -16.68 -4.73 6.64
CA GLY A 156 -17.36 -5.65 7.56
C GLY A 156 -16.88 -7.09 7.43
N GLN A 157 -17.25 -7.91 8.43
CA GLN A 157 -16.74 -9.28 8.58
C GLN A 157 -17.07 -10.18 7.38
N VAL A 158 -18.31 -10.13 6.89
CA VAL A 158 -18.78 -11.05 5.83
C VAL A 158 -17.96 -10.86 4.56
N ARG A 159 -17.82 -9.62 4.08
CA ARG A 159 -17.06 -9.32 2.88
C ARG A 159 -15.56 -9.57 3.08
N ALA A 160 -15.03 -9.21 4.23
CA ALA A 160 -13.62 -9.46 4.55
C ALA A 160 -13.30 -10.96 4.53
N THR A 161 -14.15 -11.80 5.13
CA THR A 161 -13.98 -13.26 5.12
C THR A 161 -14.00 -13.80 3.69
N GLU A 162 -14.97 -13.37 2.87
CA GLU A 162 -15.04 -13.76 1.46
C GLU A 162 -13.74 -13.43 0.72
N LEU A 163 -13.24 -12.21 0.86
CA LEU A 163 -12.05 -11.73 0.16
C LEU A 163 -10.78 -12.49 0.61
N PHE A 164 -10.61 -12.71 1.91
CA PHE A 164 -9.44 -13.41 2.44
C PHE A 164 -9.44 -14.90 2.12
N MET A 165 -10.60 -15.55 2.21
CA MET A 165 -10.69 -17.00 2.01
C MET A 165 -10.70 -17.41 0.55
N SER A 166 -11.20 -16.55 -0.35
CA SER A 166 -11.22 -16.84 -1.78
C SER A 166 -9.95 -16.37 -2.51
N GLY A 167 -9.27 -15.32 -2.01
CA GLY A 167 -8.18 -14.67 -2.74
C GLY A 167 -8.61 -14.15 -4.13
N LYS A 168 -9.91 -13.93 -4.32
CA LYS A 168 -10.46 -13.51 -5.62
C LYS A 168 -9.93 -12.14 -6.03
N ARG A 169 -9.95 -11.89 -7.34
CA ARG A 169 -9.65 -10.56 -7.90
C ARG A 169 -10.92 -9.71 -7.92
N PHE A 170 -10.74 -8.41 -7.74
CA PHE A 170 -11.78 -7.40 -7.86
C PHE A 170 -11.18 -6.11 -8.44
N SER A 171 -12.03 -5.21 -8.92
CA SER A 171 -11.60 -3.94 -9.52
C SER A 171 -11.48 -2.83 -8.47
N GLY A 172 -10.80 -1.73 -8.84
CA GLY A 172 -10.79 -0.50 -8.05
C GLY A 172 -12.21 0.05 -7.84
N GLN A 173 -13.08 -0.02 -8.88
CA GLN A 173 -14.48 0.36 -8.76
C GLN A 173 -15.22 -0.48 -7.72
N GLN A 174 -15.07 -1.81 -7.77
CA GLN A 174 -15.68 -2.69 -6.76
C GLN A 174 -15.16 -2.40 -5.34
N ALA A 175 -13.87 -2.07 -5.21
CA ALA A 175 -13.30 -1.69 -3.92
C ALA A 175 -13.95 -0.41 -3.36
N ALA A 176 -14.19 0.59 -4.20
CA ALA A 176 -14.89 1.80 -3.82
C ALA A 176 -16.37 1.53 -3.48
N ASP A 177 -17.06 0.75 -4.31
CA ASP A 177 -18.47 0.39 -4.09
C ASP A 177 -18.69 -0.34 -2.74
N TRP A 178 -17.68 -1.10 -2.30
CA TRP A 178 -17.72 -1.81 -1.00
C TRP A 178 -17.26 -0.98 0.19
N GLY A 179 -16.78 0.25 -0.05
CA GLY A 179 -16.20 1.09 1.00
C GLY A 179 -14.78 0.67 1.43
N LEU A 180 -14.10 -0.16 0.62
CA LEU A 180 -12.70 -0.51 0.85
C LEU A 180 -11.78 0.63 0.44
N PHE A 181 -12.11 1.35 -0.65
CA PHE A 181 -11.44 2.57 -1.07
C PHE A 181 -12.37 3.77 -0.92
N THR A 182 -11.78 4.95 -0.77
CA THR A 182 -12.53 6.21 -0.64
C THR A 182 -13.34 6.48 -1.91
N GLU A 183 -12.68 6.32 -3.07
CA GLU A 183 -13.33 6.42 -4.38
C GLU A 183 -12.52 5.77 -5.49
N ALA A 184 -13.18 5.54 -6.61
CA ALA A 184 -12.56 5.13 -7.86
C ALA A 184 -13.03 6.05 -9.00
N VAL A 185 -12.10 6.39 -9.89
CA VAL A 185 -12.36 7.25 -11.06
C VAL A 185 -11.82 6.58 -12.33
N PRO A 186 -12.29 6.98 -13.52
CA PRO A 186 -11.66 6.55 -14.77
C PRO A 186 -10.13 6.79 -14.73
N PRO A 187 -9.30 5.87 -15.28
CA PRO A 187 -7.84 5.97 -15.17
C PRO A 187 -7.29 7.32 -15.63
N GLU A 188 -7.85 7.88 -16.70
CA GLU A 188 -7.45 9.17 -17.26
C GLU A 188 -7.78 10.38 -16.36
N GLN A 189 -8.65 10.21 -15.36
CA GLN A 189 -9.03 11.24 -14.40
C GLN A 189 -8.28 11.15 -13.07
N LEU A 190 -7.44 10.11 -12.87
CA LEU A 190 -6.82 9.83 -11.57
C LEU A 190 -5.94 10.98 -11.08
N GLU A 191 -5.09 11.54 -11.94
CA GLU A 191 -4.21 12.66 -11.58
C GLU A 191 -4.99 13.95 -11.29
N GLU A 192 -6.01 14.25 -12.10
CA GLU A 192 -6.89 15.39 -11.86
C GLU A 192 -7.62 15.26 -10.52
N ARG A 193 -8.07 14.02 -10.22
CA ARG A 193 -8.76 13.77 -8.96
C ARG A 193 -7.84 13.87 -7.76
N LEU A 194 -6.61 13.35 -7.87
CA LEU A 194 -5.58 13.50 -6.85
C LEU A 194 -5.29 14.98 -6.57
N ALA A 195 -5.11 15.81 -7.62
CA ALA A 195 -4.89 17.25 -7.47
C ALA A 195 -6.01 17.93 -6.67
N LYS A 196 -7.28 17.58 -6.92
CA LYS A 196 -8.43 18.09 -6.15
C LYS A 196 -8.42 17.72 -4.66
N TYR A 197 -7.75 16.64 -4.29
CA TYR A 197 -7.56 16.27 -2.87
C TYR A 197 -6.40 17.04 -2.23
N ILE A 198 -5.37 17.31 -3.01
CA ILE A 198 -4.19 18.08 -2.56
C ILE A 198 -4.56 19.54 -2.31
N ASP A 199 -5.43 20.11 -3.14
CA ASP A 199 -5.84 21.52 -3.09
C ASP A 199 -6.86 21.85 -1.98
N LYS A 200 -7.43 20.84 -1.31
CA LYS A 200 -8.40 21.01 -0.19
C LYS A 200 -7.73 21.16 1.16
#